data_fbdb9abc4878771d07d697e8fb9b92f2
#
_entry.id   fbdb9abc4878771d07d697e8fb9b92f2
#
_cell.length_a   1.000
_cell.length_b   1.000
_cell.length_c   1.000
_cell.angle_alpha   90.00
_cell.angle_beta   90.00
_cell.angle_gamma   90.00
#
_symmetry.space_group_name_H-M   'P 1'
#
loop_
_entity.id
_entity.type
_entity.pdbx_description
1 polymer ?
#
loop_
_entity_poly.entity_id
_entity_poly.type
_entity_poly.pdbx_seq_one_letter_code
_entity_poly.pdbx_strand_id
1 'polypeptide(L)'
;MAEVLPGFLSVQEIAELRARAACAEGWTPGRQGTGYDILPLRRVLPDGPGSSIARALAQLGTPFEDHWDAYLIRYRDGSHIPDHVDDAQHGKRHRRINAVVTAATSGGDLWIDGTRIDLAVGDAVRFFPDREVHAVTQVTGTRLLFSVGAWIEPDDTAPGAR
;
A
#
# COMPACT_ATOMS: atom_id res chain seq x y z
N MET A 1 -0.10 -15.20 0.73
CA MET A 1 0.47 -15.18 -0.63
C MET A 1 0.03 -13.91 -1.31
N ALA A 2 0.97 -13.16 -1.84
CA ALA A 2 0.71 -11.92 -2.57
C ALA A 2 -0.11 -12.17 -3.85
N GLU A 3 -1.03 -11.28 -4.16
CA GLU A 3 -1.92 -11.37 -5.33
C GLU A 3 -1.91 -10.06 -6.10
N VAL A 4 -1.60 -10.12 -7.38
CA VAL A 4 -1.63 -8.95 -8.28
C VAL A 4 -3.07 -8.68 -8.72
N LEU A 5 -3.48 -7.42 -8.68
CA LEU A 5 -4.78 -6.89 -9.09
C LEU A 5 -4.57 -5.95 -10.28
N PRO A 6 -4.62 -6.44 -11.52
CA PRO A 6 -4.38 -5.62 -12.71
C PRO A 6 -5.45 -4.54 -12.88
N GLY A 7 -5.04 -3.34 -13.30
CA GLY A 7 -5.96 -2.24 -13.59
C GLY A 7 -6.80 -1.79 -12.39
N PHE A 8 -6.27 -1.90 -11.18
CA PHE A 8 -6.98 -1.55 -9.94
C PHE A 8 -7.38 -0.07 -9.89
N LEU A 9 -6.51 0.83 -10.35
CA LEU A 9 -6.80 2.26 -10.48
C LEU A 9 -7.13 2.64 -11.91
N SER A 10 -8.18 3.41 -12.10
CA SER A 10 -8.51 4.02 -13.38
C SER A 10 -7.55 5.16 -13.73
N VAL A 11 -7.49 5.55 -15.01
CA VAL A 11 -6.69 6.70 -15.48
C VAL A 11 -7.09 7.98 -14.75
N GLN A 12 -8.37 8.19 -14.50
CA GLN A 12 -8.87 9.36 -13.78
C GLN A 12 -8.40 9.35 -12.32
N GLU A 13 -8.50 8.23 -11.61
CA GLU A 13 -8.04 8.11 -10.23
C GLU A 13 -6.53 8.33 -10.11
N ILE A 14 -5.75 7.81 -11.04
CA ILE A 14 -4.30 8.06 -11.09
C ILE A 14 -4.02 9.56 -11.24
N ALA A 15 -4.72 10.26 -12.13
CA ALA A 15 -4.57 11.71 -12.32
C ALA A 15 -4.93 12.50 -11.04
N GLU A 16 -6.03 12.13 -10.38
CA GLU A 16 -6.49 12.75 -9.14
C GLU A 16 -5.48 12.53 -7.99
N LEU A 17 -4.96 11.32 -7.82
CA LEU A 17 -3.96 10.99 -6.81
C LEU A 17 -2.63 11.72 -7.05
N ARG A 18 -2.20 11.85 -8.31
CA ARG A 18 -1.02 12.65 -8.69
C ARG A 18 -1.18 14.12 -8.38
N ALA A 19 -2.33 14.71 -8.73
CA ALA A 19 -2.64 16.10 -8.45
C ALA A 19 -2.66 16.37 -6.95
N ARG A 20 -3.25 15.47 -6.18
CA ARG A 20 -3.26 15.56 -4.72
C ARG A 20 -1.84 15.49 -4.14
N ALA A 21 -1.03 14.55 -4.59
CA ALA A 21 0.36 14.43 -4.14
C ALA A 21 1.19 15.67 -4.42
N ALA A 22 0.94 16.35 -5.56
CA ALA A 22 1.65 17.56 -5.96
C ALA A 22 1.30 18.78 -5.11
N CYS A 23 0.05 18.88 -4.62
CA CYS A 23 -0.46 20.03 -3.87
C CYS A 23 -0.50 19.80 -2.36
N ALA A 24 -0.28 18.59 -1.88
CA ALA A 24 -0.47 18.25 -0.47
C ALA A 24 0.67 18.76 0.41
N GLU A 25 0.28 19.31 1.54
CA GLU A 25 1.13 19.53 2.71
C GLU A 25 0.92 18.38 3.71
N GLY A 26 1.82 18.24 4.70
CA GLY A 26 1.65 17.24 5.76
C GLY A 26 2.28 15.89 5.47
N TRP A 27 3.20 15.82 4.52
CA TRP A 27 4.05 14.64 4.33
C TRP A 27 4.94 14.42 5.56
N THR A 28 4.99 13.20 6.04
CA THR A 28 5.86 12.79 7.16
C THR A 28 6.83 11.69 6.72
N PRO A 29 8.06 11.64 7.26
CA PRO A 29 9.00 10.58 6.96
C PRO A 29 8.43 9.20 7.27
N GLY A 30 8.73 8.23 6.41
CA GLY A 30 8.40 6.83 6.66
C GLY A 30 9.17 6.25 7.84
N ARG A 31 8.63 5.18 8.46
CA ARG A 31 9.15 4.59 9.70
C ARG A 31 10.59 4.10 9.60
N GLN A 32 11.02 3.58 8.45
CA GLN A 32 12.39 3.06 8.27
C GLN A 32 13.44 4.16 8.13
N GLY A 33 13.05 5.43 7.94
CA GLY A 33 13.99 6.54 7.81
C GLY A 33 14.87 6.48 6.55
N THR A 34 14.42 5.80 5.50
CA THR A 34 15.19 5.52 4.28
C THR A 34 14.80 6.41 3.09
N GLY A 35 14.26 7.60 3.36
CA GLY A 35 14.04 8.67 2.37
C GLY A 35 12.66 8.70 1.72
N TYR A 36 11.73 7.79 2.05
CA TYR A 36 10.35 7.87 1.62
C TYR A 36 9.47 8.63 2.63
N ASP A 37 8.38 9.22 2.13
CA ASP A 37 7.41 9.95 2.93
C ASP A 37 6.02 9.34 2.79
N ILE A 38 5.18 9.54 3.80
CA ILE A 38 3.78 9.14 3.80
C ILE A 38 2.86 10.34 3.99
N LEU A 39 1.70 10.31 3.33
CA LEU A 39 0.63 11.28 3.48
C LEU A 39 -0.67 10.54 3.82
N PRO A 40 -1.22 10.70 5.04
CA PRO A 40 -2.48 10.08 5.42
C PRO A 40 -3.65 10.60 4.57
N LEU A 41 -4.52 9.68 4.09
CA LEU A 41 -5.65 10.00 3.20
C LEU A 41 -7.02 9.90 3.87
N ARG A 42 -7.15 9.30 5.04
CA ARG A 42 -8.42 8.98 5.69
C ARG A 42 -9.39 10.17 5.84
N ARG A 43 -8.87 11.41 5.90
CA ARG A 43 -9.68 12.63 6.06
C ARG A 43 -9.81 13.46 4.79
N VAL A 44 -9.24 13.01 3.70
CA VAL A 44 -8.97 13.87 2.52
C VAL A 44 -9.60 13.34 1.24
N LEU A 45 -9.91 12.05 1.16
CA LEU A 45 -10.62 11.47 0.02
C LEU A 45 -12.12 11.40 0.29
N PRO A 46 -12.96 11.64 -0.72
CA PRO A 46 -14.39 11.45 -0.57
C PRO A 46 -14.70 9.99 -0.23
N ASP A 47 -15.46 9.80 0.83
CA ASP A 47 -15.84 8.51 1.40
C ASP A 47 -17.03 7.86 0.66
N GLY A 48 -17.22 8.20 -0.62
CA GLY A 48 -18.35 7.72 -1.41
C GLY A 48 -18.22 6.27 -1.87
N PRO A 49 -19.36 5.55 -2.03
CA PRO A 49 -19.36 4.26 -2.72
C PRO A 49 -18.77 4.42 -4.12
N GLY A 50 -17.81 3.54 -4.49
CA GLY A 50 -17.09 3.59 -5.77
C GLY A 50 -15.72 4.29 -5.70
N SER A 51 -15.34 4.88 -4.58
CA SER A 51 -13.98 5.43 -4.40
C SER A 51 -12.92 4.32 -4.41
N SER A 52 -11.68 4.67 -4.73
CA SER A 52 -10.54 3.75 -4.68
C SER A 52 -10.33 3.15 -3.28
N ILE A 53 -10.61 3.92 -2.21
CA ILE A 53 -10.57 3.42 -0.83
C ILE A 53 -11.67 2.38 -0.62
N ALA A 54 -12.92 2.65 -1.01
CA ALA A 54 -14.03 1.72 -0.84
C ALA A 54 -13.77 0.40 -1.58
N ARG A 55 -13.23 0.47 -2.80
CA ARG A 55 -12.83 -0.74 -3.54
C ARG A 55 -11.71 -1.51 -2.85
N ALA A 56 -10.71 -0.81 -2.33
CA ALA A 56 -9.62 -1.44 -1.58
C ALA A 56 -10.15 -2.16 -0.34
N LEU A 57 -11.00 -1.52 0.46
CA LEU A 57 -11.60 -2.12 1.64
C LEU A 57 -12.45 -3.35 1.30
N ALA A 58 -13.24 -3.29 0.22
CA ALA A 58 -14.00 -4.44 -0.26
C ALA A 58 -13.08 -5.61 -0.65
N GLN A 59 -11.96 -5.34 -1.32
CA GLN A 59 -10.94 -6.34 -1.65
C GLN A 59 -10.21 -6.89 -0.41
N LEU A 60 -10.12 -6.09 0.65
CA LEU A 60 -9.54 -6.52 1.93
C LEU A 60 -10.54 -7.27 2.82
N GLY A 61 -11.83 -7.29 2.44
CA GLY A 61 -12.89 -7.89 3.24
C GLY A 61 -13.18 -7.12 4.53
N THR A 62 -13.01 -5.80 4.51
CA THR A 62 -13.11 -4.95 5.71
C THR A 62 -14.25 -3.94 5.54
N PRO A 63 -15.22 -3.89 6.48
CA PRO A 63 -16.21 -2.82 6.54
C PRO A 63 -15.55 -1.45 6.74
N PHE A 64 -16.21 -0.41 6.23
CA PHE A 64 -15.70 0.97 6.32
C PHE A 64 -15.61 1.48 7.79
N GLU A 65 -16.41 0.93 8.68
CA GLU A 65 -16.47 1.27 10.11
C GLU A 65 -15.32 0.65 10.92
N ASP A 66 -14.60 -0.31 10.34
CA ASP A 66 -13.53 -1.04 11.04
C ASP A 66 -12.19 -0.27 11.02
N HIS A 67 -11.16 -0.91 11.58
CA HIS A 67 -9.82 -0.34 11.62
C HIS A 67 -9.13 -0.51 10.27
N TRP A 68 -8.90 0.62 9.60
CA TRP A 68 -8.14 0.71 8.37
C TRP A 68 -7.34 2.00 8.30
N ASP A 69 -6.34 2.03 7.46
CA ASP A 69 -5.59 3.22 7.09
C ASP A 69 -5.49 3.37 5.56
N ALA A 70 -5.21 4.58 5.12
CA ALA A 70 -4.91 4.87 3.73
C ALA A 70 -3.86 5.96 3.63
N TYR A 71 -2.90 5.77 2.73
CA TYR A 71 -1.78 6.67 2.52
C TYR A 71 -1.48 6.86 1.03
N LEU A 72 -0.90 8.02 0.69
CA LEU A 72 0.07 8.10 -0.40
C LEU A 72 1.46 7.86 0.17
N ILE A 73 2.26 7.08 -0.53
CA ILE A 73 3.66 6.82 -0.20
C ILE A 73 4.51 7.38 -1.33
N ARG A 74 5.34 8.37 -1.02
CA ARG A 74 6.24 9.01 -1.98
C ARG A 74 7.68 8.57 -1.71
N TYR A 75 8.25 7.89 -2.69
CA TYR A 75 9.68 7.56 -2.72
C TYR A 75 10.40 8.65 -3.50
N ARG A 76 11.40 9.26 -2.87
CA ARG A 76 12.33 10.19 -3.52
C ARG A 76 13.49 9.43 -4.13
N ASP A 77 14.27 10.11 -4.94
CA ASP A 77 15.51 9.57 -5.48
C ASP A 77 16.41 9.03 -4.37
N GLY A 78 16.92 7.81 -4.54
CA GLY A 78 17.75 7.12 -3.55
C GLY A 78 16.99 6.43 -2.42
N SER A 79 15.68 6.65 -2.25
CA SER A 79 14.91 5.99 -1.19
C SER A 79 14.68 4.50 -1.46
N HIS A 80 14.54 3.74 -0.39
CA HIS A 80 14.29 2.30 -0.42
C HIS A 80 13.53 1.86 0.83
N ILE A 81 13.10 0.61 0.90
CA ILE A 81 12.63 -0.04 2.12
C ILE A 81 13.38 -1.37 2.24
N PRO A 82 14.14 -1.58 3.33
CA PRO A 82 14.84 -2.85 3.57
C PRO A 82 13.85 -3.98 3.83
N ASP A 83 14.32 -5.23 3.73
CA ASP A 83 13.55 -6.41 4.10
C ASP A 83 13.01 -6.28 5.53
N HIS A 84 11.69 -6.41 5.68
CA HIS A 84 11.01 -6.39 6.98
C HIS A 84 9.64 -7.06 6.91
N VAL A 85 9.06 -7.29 8.07
CA VAL A 85 7.63 -7.56 8.28
C VAL A 85 7.07 -6.45 9.16
N ASP A 86 5.81 -6.10 8.96
CA ASP A 86 5.14 -5.15 9.83
C ASP A 86 4.74 -5.82 11.16
N ASP A 87 4.69 -5.02 12.23
CA ASP A 87 4.23 -5.51 13.53
C ASP A 87 2.73 -5.88 13.47
N ALA A 88 2.40 -7.03 14.06
CA ALA A 88 1.02 -7.39 14.33
C ALA A 88 0.43 -6.41 15.35
N GLN A 89 -0.78 -5.90 15.11
CA GLN A 89 -1.45 -4.96 16.01
C GLN A 89 -2.70 -5.59 16.62
N HIS A 90 -2.83 -5.51 17.94
CA HIS A 90 -4.02 -5.93 18.68
C HIS A 90 -4.48 -7.38 18.40
N GLY A 91 -3.54 -8.29 18.11
CA GLY A 91 -3.86 -9.68 17.76
C GLY A 91 -4.54 -9.88 16.41
N LYS A 92 -4.73 -8.79 15.64
CA LYS A 92 -5.35 -8.82 14.32
C LYS A 92 -4.31 -9.03 13.22
N ARG A 93 -4.78 -9.60 12.11
CA ARG A 93 -4.00 -9.78 10.88
C ARG A 93 -3.97 -8.49 10.09
N HIS A 94 -2.81 -8.12 9.61
CA HIS A 94 -2.66 -6.97 8.73
C HIS A 94 -2.72 -7.43 7.27
N ARG A 95 -3.64 -6.86 6.50
CA ARG A 95 -3.75 -7.05 5.06
C ARG A 95 -3.67 -5.69 4.37
N ARG A 96 -2.93 -5.60 3.27
CA ARG A 96 -2.68 -4.34 2.58
C ARG A 96 -2.81 -4.46 1.07
N ILE A 97 -3.27 -3.38 0.43
CA ILE A 97 -3.23 -3.17 -1.01
C ILE A 97 -2.30 -1.99 -1.27
N ASN A 98 -1.32 -2.19 -2.15
CA ASN A 98 -0.45 -1.15 -2.67
C ASN A 98 -0.64 -1.04 -4.17
N ALA A 99 -1.09 0.13 -4.68
CA ALA A 99 -1.28 0.39 -6.10
C ALA A 99 -0.26 1.42 -6.63
N VAL A 100 0.25 1.20 -7.83
CA VAL A 100 1.24 2.10 -8.45
C VAL A 100 0.53 3.28 -9.09
N VAL A 101 0.80 4.48 -8.58
CA VAL A 101 0.31 5.76 -9.13
C VAL A 101 1.32 6.39 -10.08
N THR A 102 2.60 6.33 -9.72
CA THR A 102 3.73 6.76 -10.55
C THR A 102 4.87 5.77 -10.40
N ALA A 103 5.35 5.23 -11.49
CA ALA A 103 6.51 4.36 -11.50
C ALA A 103 7.81 5.16 -11.35
N ALA A 104 8.83 4.57 -10.73
CA ALA A 104 10.19 5.10 -10.73
C ALA A 104 10.77 5.14 -12.16
N THR A 105 11.80 5.96 -12.38
CA THR A 105 12.56 5.94 -13.63
C THR A 105 13.32 4.61 -13.78
N SER A 106 13.86 4.11 -12.64
CA SER A 106 14.40 2.75 -12.51
C SER A 106 14.43 2.34 -11.05
N GLY A 107 14.56 1.06 -10.78
CA GLY A 107 14.46 0.51 -9.42
C GLY A 107 13.07 0.68 -8.82
N GLY A 108 12.99 0.69 -7.50
CA GLY A 108 11.71 0.73 -6.79
C GLY A 108 10.92 -0.57 -6.94
N ASP A 109 11.58 -1.67 -7.25
CA ASP A 109 10.94 -2.98 -7.37
C ASP A 109 10.44 -3.44 -6.00
N LEU A 110 9.20 -3.89 -5.96
CA LEU A 110 8.62 -4.52 -4.79
C LEU A 110 9.01 -6.01 -4.78
N TRP A 111 9.53 -6.46 -3.66
CA TRP A 111 9.80 -7.86 -3.39
C TRP A 111 8.94 -8.34 -2.24
N ILE A 112 8.33 -9.52 -2.37
CA ILE A 112 7.54 -10.17 -1.33
C ILE A 112 7.97 -11.62 -1.24
N ASP A 113 8.43 -12.07 -0.06
CA ASP A 113 8.97 -13.40 0.19
C ASP A 113 10.01 -13.85 -0.86
N GLY A 114 10.93 -12.94 -1.19
CA GLY A 114 11.99 -13.19 -2.17
C GLY A 114 11.52 -13.24 -3.64
N THR A 115 10.27 -12.92 -3.91
CA THR A 115 9.73 -12.84 -5.27
C THR A 115 9.51 -11.38 -5.67
N ARG A 116 10.06 -11.00 -6.82
CA ARG A 116 9.78 -9.68 -7.42
C ARG A 116 8.34 -9.63 -7.93
N ILE A 117 7.62 -8.58 -7.56
CA ILE A 117 6.25 -8.35 -8.00
C ILE A 117 6.26 -7.29 -9.09
N ASP A 118 5.95 -7.69 -10.32
CA ASP A 118 5.86 -6.76 -11.44
C ASP A 118 4.49 -6.07 -11.44
N LEU A 119 4.51 -4.73 -11.34
CA LEU A 119 3.31 -3.89 -11.33
C LEU A 119 3.47 -2.74 -12.33
N ALA A 120 2.55 -2.62 -13.25
CA ALA A 120 2.41 -1.43 -14.08
C ALA A 120 1.70 -0.28 -13.30
N VAL A 121 1.75 0.93 -13.83
CA VAL A 121 0.95 2.04 -13.30
C VAL A 121 -0.53 1.68 -13.41
N GLY A 122 -1.25 1.80 -12.30
CA GLY A 122 -2.65 1.40 -12.17
C GLY A 122 -2.85 0.00 -11.58
N ASP A 123 -1.85 -0.87 -11.63
CA ASP A 123 -1.92 -2.18 -10.98
C ASP A 123 -1.72 -2.06 -9.48
N ALA A 124 -2.26 -3.04 -8.75
CA ALA A 124 -2.05 -3.17 -7.31
C ALA A 124 -1.59 -4.58 -6.94
N VAL A 125 -1.06 -4.70 -5.74
CA VAL A 125 -0.81 -5.98 -5.08
C VAL A 125 -1.52 -6.01 -3.73
N ARG A 126 -2.14 -7.14 -3.41
CA ARG A 126 -2.70 -7.45 -2.10
C ARG A 126 -1.80 -8.47 -1.41
N PHE A 127 -1.41 -8.21 -0.17
CA PHE A 127 -0.50 -9.06 0.60
C PHE A 127 -0.71 -8.90 2.11
N PHE A 128 0.00 -9.70 2.91
CA PHE A 128 -0.02 -9.66 4.37
C PHE A 128 1.32 -9.14 4.91
N PRO A 129 1.48 -7.83 5.13
CA PRO A 129 2.76 -7.26 5.55
C PRO A 129 3.22 -7.73 6.95
N ASP A 130 2.33 -8.26 7.78
CA ASP A 130 2.64 -8.86 9.09
C ASP A 130 3.15 -10.31 9.02
N ARG A 131 3.24 -10.91 7.84
CA ARG A 131 3.70 -12.29 7.61
C ARG A 131 4.68 -12.43 6.47
N GLU A 132 4.49 -11.65 5.41
CA GLU A 132 5.26 -11.73 4.18
C GLU A 132 6.40 -10.72 4.27
N VAL A 133 7.64 -11.21 4.25
CA VAL A 133 8.82 -10.34 4.20
C VAL A 133 8.75 -9.51 2.93
N HIS A 134 8.81 -8.20 3.07
CA HIS A 134 8.71 -7.32 1.91
C HIS A 134 9.74 -6.19 1.94
N ALA A 135 10.12 -5.75 0.75
CA ALA A 135 11.14 -4.74 0.51
C ALA A 135 10.84 -3.92 -0.74
N VAL A 136 11.43 -2.75 -0.82
CA VAL A 136 11.47 -1.94 -2.05
C VAL A 136 12.91 -1.60 -2.35
N THR A 137 13.38 -1.97 -3.56
CA THR A 137 14.73 -1.65 -4.01
C THR A 137 14.92 -0.15 -4.17
N GLN A 138 16.17 0.31 -4.22
CA GLN A 138 16.49 1.73 -4.34
C GLN A 138 15.81 2.35 -5.57
N VAL A 139 15.15 3.49 -5.34
CA VAL A 139 14.41 4.24 -6.36
C VAL A 139 15.34 5.23 -7.05
N THR A 140 15.27 5.30 -8.38
CA THR A 140 15.80 6.42 -9.17
C THR A 140 14.63 7.27 -9.65
N GLY A 141 14.72 8.58 -9.44
CA GLY A 141 13.63 9.52 -9.70
C GLY A 141 12.59 9.53 -8.57
N THR A 142 11.32 9.54 -8.92
CA THR A 142 10.22 9.56 -7.95
C THR A 142 9.25 8.42 -8.23
N ARG A 143 8.80 7.74 -7.18
CA ARG A 143 7.75 6.72 -7.22
C ARG A 143 6.61 7.12 -6.27
N LEU A 144 5.37 6.91 -6.68
CA LEU A 144 4.20 7.21 -5.87
C LEU A 144 3.30 5.97 -5.81
N LEU A 145 2.92 5.58 -4.60
CA LEU A 145 1.94 4.52 -4.34
C LEU A 145 0.70 5.07 -3.64
N PHE A 146 -0.44 4.48 -3.96
CA PHE A 146 -1.64 4.52 -3.16
C PHE A 146 -1.70 3.24 -2.33
N SER A 147 -1.86 3.36 -1.02
CA SER A 147 -1.77 2.26 -0.08
C SER A 147 -2.96 2.27 0.88
N VAL A 148 -3.67 1.14 0.99
CA VAL A 148 -4.76 0.94 1.94
C VAL A 148 -4.47 -0.32 2.74
N GLY A 149 -4.51 -0.21 4.07
CA GLY A 149 -4.32 -1.32 4.99
C GLY A 149 -5.52 -1.52 5.90
N ALA A 150 -5.80 -2.77 6.26
CA ALA A 150 -6.85 -3.14 7.19
C ALA A 150 -6.36 -4.19 8.17
N TRP A 151 -6.85 -4.11 9.41
CA TRP A 151 -6.64 -5.12 10.44
C TRP A 151 -7.90 -5.96 10.56
N ILE A 152 -7.77 -7.22 10.18
CA ILE A 152 -8.86 -8.20 10.14
C ILE A 152 -8.70 -9.22 11.27
N GLU A 153 -9.81 -9.80 11.73
CA GLU A 153 -9.75 -10.91 12.67
C GLU A 153 -8.96 -12.08 12.07
N PRO A 154 -8.17 -12.80 12.87
CA PRO A 154 -7.54 -14.03 12.42
C PRO A 154 -8.62 -15.00 11.95
N ASP A 155 -8.43 -15.60 10.77
CA ASP A 155 -9.31 -16.68 10.33
C ASP A 155 -9.27 -17.84 11.34
N ASP A 156 -10.38 -18.11 12.00
CA ASP A 156 -10.56 -19.27 12.91
C ASP A 156 -10.46 -20.62 12.18
N THR A 157 -10.19 -20.60 10.87
CA THR A 157 -10.16 -21.78 10.00
C THR A 157 -8.77 -22.35 9.76
N ALA A 158 -7.75 -21.99 10.56
CA ALA A 158 -6.48 -22.74 10.52
C ALA A 158 -6.66 -24.06 11.31
N PRO A 159 -6.75 -25.23 10.65
CA PRO A 159 -6.79 -26.50 11.37
C PRO A 159 -5.42 -26.74 12.01
N GLY A 160 -5.32 -26.63 13.34
CA GLY A 160 -4.14 -27.11 14.04
C GLY A 160 -3.52 -26.21 15.11
N ALA A 161 -4.30 -25.50 15.91
CA ALA A 161 -3.81 -24.97 17.18
C ALA A 161 -4.58 -25.63 18.33
N ARG A 162 -4.18 -26.85 18.69
CA ARG A 162 -4.41 -27.48 19.99
C ARG A 162 -3.10 -28.01 20.51
#